data_a30a43f8b8876f3b8860a558aa453392
#
_entry.id   a30a43f8b8876f3b8860a558aa453392
#
_cell.length_a   1.000
_cell.length_b   1.000
_cell.length_c   1.000
_cell.angle_alpha   90.00
_cell.angle_beta   90.00
_cell.angle_gamma   90.00
#
_symmetry.space_group_name_H-M   'P 1'
#
loop_
_entity.id
_entity.type
_entity.pdbx_description
1 polymer ?
#
loop_
_entity_poly.entity_id
_entity_poly.type
_entity_poly.pdbx_seq_one_letter_code
_entity_poly.pdbx_strand_id
1 'polypeptide(L)'
;MPKRIPDLDRRILGLSRQTLLEQGYNALSMRTLAAQCGVAVGTLYNYYPSKDALVARLILDDWQQMLLRMAEAAESKTTLSDGLGQLCRILEGFTGRYRSVWAQYGGGRAVGYTAKYHITLRQQLAQPLERVLEVNCRTDLLPLSGVLAETMLSCALNPDLGSHQFALLASTWMR
;
A
#
# COMPACT_ATOMS: atom_id res chain seq x y z
N MET A 1 22.76 22.03 11.30
CA MET A 1 21.98 20.98 10.59
C MET A 1 22.94 19.86 10.24
N PRO A 2 22.65 18.58 10.54
CA PRO A 2 23.53 17.49 10.12
C PRO A 2 23.56 17.44 8.58
N LYS A 3 24.78 17.33 8.04
CA LYS A 3 25.02 17.26 6.59
C LYS A 3 24.32 16.01 6.03
N ARG A 4 23.32 16.16 5.17
CA ARG A 4 22.70 15.01 4.50
C ARG A 4 23.72 14.37 3.57
N ILE A 5 23.96 13.08 3.74
CA ILE A 5 24.86 12.30 2.89
C ILE A 5 24.08 11.99 1.61
N PRO A 6 24.62 12.32 0.41
CA PRO A 6 23.95 12.01 -0.85
C PRO A 6 23.61 10.52 -0.94
N ASP A 7 22.40 10.23 -1.47
CA ASP A 7 21.87 8.88 -1.68
C ASP A 7 21.75 7.96 -0.44
N LEU A 8 22.09 8.42 0.76
CA LEU A 8 22.01 7.60 1.96
C LEU A 8 20.56 7.20 2.26
N ASP A 9 19.62 8.11 2.11
CA ASP A 9 18.19 7.86 2.32
C ASP A 9 17.70 6.73 1.40
N ARG A 10 18.05 6.79 0.11
CA ARG A 10 17.71 5.74 -0.87
C ARG A 10 18.33 4.39 -0.50
N ARG A 11 19.59 4.39 -0.04
CA ARG A 11 20.27 3.16 0.39
C ARG A 11 19.63 2.55 1.63
N ILE A 12 19.30 3.38 2.62
CA ILE A 12 18.59 2.96 3.84
C ILE A 12 17.26 2.30 3.45
N LEU A 13 16.46 2.98 2.65
CA LEU A 13 15.14 2.47 2.22
C LEU A 13 15.27 1.19 1.40
N GLY A 14 16.22 1.09 0.48
CA GLY A 14 16.46 -0.10 -0.34
C GLY A 14 16.82 -1.33 0.48
N LEU A 15 17.83 -1.24 1.37
CA LEU A 15 18.26 -2.33 2.24
C LEU A 15 17.17 -2.71 3.25
N SER A 16 16.46 -1.72 3.79
CA SER A 16 15.37 -1.95 4.73
C SER A 16 14.20 -2.67 4.07
N ARG A 17 13.85 -2.28 2.83
CA ARG A 17 12.79 -2.94 2.06
C ARG A 17 13.14 -4.40 1.80
N GLN A 18 14.36 -4.67 1.36
CA GLN A 18 14.81 -6.04 1.13
C GLN A 18 14.71 -6.87 2.42
N THR A 19 15.30 -6.42 3.52
CA THR A 19 15.24 -7.15 4.80
C THR A 19 13.80 -7.35 5.28
N LEU A 20 12.96 -6.31 5.17
CA LEU A 20 11.59 -6.34 5.63
C LEU A 20 10.74 -7.36 4.87
N LEU A 21 10.88 -7.42 3.54
CA LEU A 21 10.08 -8.30 2.68
C LEU A 21 10.59 -9.75 2.69
N GLU A 22 11.92 -9.96 2.79
CA GLU A 22 12.51 -11.30 2.77
C GLU A 22 12.52 -11.97 4.15
N GLN A 23 12.77 -11.22 5.22
CA GLN A 23 13.04 -11.74 6.56
C GLN A 23 12.02 -11.27 7.62
N GLY A 24 11.19 -10.31 7.28
CA GLY A 24 10.15 -9.77 8.15
C GLY A 24 10.60 -8.65 9.09
N TYR A 25 9.62 -8.11 9.82
CA TYR A 25 9.84 -6.96 10.70
C TYR A 25 10.88 -7.23 11.79
N ASN A 26 10.87 -8.42 12.41
CA ASN A 26 11.76 -8.73 13.54
C ASN A 26 13.23 -8.77 13.14
N ALA A 27 13.55 -9.16 11.91
CA ALA A 27 14.91 -9.22 11.39
C ALA A 27 15.51 -7.83 11.11
N LEU A 28 14.68 -6.81 10.90
CA LEU A 28 15.15 -5.45 10.63
C LEU A 28 15.75 -4.83 11.90
N SER A 29 17.05 -4.51 11.84
CA SER A 29 17.81 -3.91 12.95
C SER A 29 18.45 -2.60 12.49
N MET A 30 18.20 -1.52 13.22
CA MET A 30 18.81 -0.20 12.97
C MET A 30 20.34 -0.24 13.02
N ARG A 31 20.91 -1.06 13.92
CA ARG A 31 22.35 -1.22 14.05
C ARG A 31 22.98 -1.93 12.84
N THR A 32 22.38 -3.05 12.44
CA THR A 32 22.82 -3.81 11.26
C THR A 32 22.69 -2.98 9.99
N LEU A 33 21.58 -2.28 9.83
CA LEU A 33 21.33 -1.40 8.69
C LEU A 33 22.34 -0.25 8.59
N ALA A 34 22.69 0.38 9.71
CA ALA A 34 23.72 1.42 9.75
C ALA A 34 25.09 0.87 9.30
N ALA A 35 25.47 -0.33 9.77
CA ALA A 35 26.68 -1.00 9.34
C ALA A 35 26.70 -1.29 7.83
N GLN A 36 25.61 -1.80 7.28
CA GLN A 36 25.44 -2.06 5.84
C GLN A 36 25.48 -0.76 5.01
N CYS A 37 24.98 0.34 5.56
CA CYS A 37 25.08 1.67 4.93
C CYS A 37 26.46 2.32 5.11
N GLY A 38 27.37 1.74 5.89
CA GLY A 38 28.69 2.32 6.17
C GLY A 38 28.64 3.60 7.00
N VAL A 39 27.65 3.74 7.89
CA VAL A 39 27.45 4.93 8.73
C VAL A 39 27.32 4.58 10.21
N ALA A 40 27.55 5.56 11.07
CA ALA A 40 27.29 5.40 12.50
C ALA A 40 25.77 5.25 12.74
N VAL A 41 25.39 4.46 13.75
CA VAL A 41 23.99 4.24 14.14
C VAL A 41 23.27 5.56 14.44
N GLY A 42 23.94 6.51 15.10
CA GLY A 42 23.40 7.85 15.36
C GLY A 42 23.04 8.62 14.08
N THR A 43 23.81 8.42 13.01
CA THR A 43 23.50 9.02 11.69
C THR A 43 22.17 8.46 11.16
N LEU A 44 21.93 7.15 11.29
CA LEU A 44 20.70 6.52 10.86
C LEU A 44 19.48 7.07 11.64
N TYR A 45 19.63 7.24 12.96
CA TYR A 45 18.57 7.81 13.81
C TYR A 45 18.26 9.28 13.48
N ASN A 46 19.18 10.03 12.88
CA ASN A 46 18.90 11.39 12.37
C ASN A 46 17.99 11.37 11.13
N TYR A 47 17.97 10.28 10.37
CA TYR A 47 17.04 10.09 9.23
C TYR A 47 15.71 9.51 9.69
N TYR A 48 15.76 8.49 10.54
CA TYR A 48 14.61 7.73 11.01
C TYR A 48 14.71 7.56 12.53
N PRO A 49 13.89 8.26 13.31
CA PRO A 49 14.01 8.30 14.77
C PRO A 49 13.69 6.96 15.46
N SER A 50 13.09 6.02 14.71
CA SER A 50 12.84 4.66 15.18
C SER A 50 12.74 3.68 13.99
N LYS A 51 12.81 2.39 14.28
CA LYS A 51 12.53 1.32 13.32
C LYS A 51 11.11 1.45 12.78
N ASP A 52 10.15 1.79 13.63
CA ASP A 52 8.76 1.97 13.25
C ASP A 52 8.58 3.12 12.26
N ALA A 53 9.27 4.24 12.49
CA ALA A 53 9.24 5.39 11.56
C ALA A 53 9.83 5.02 10.19
N LEU A 54 10.89 4.21 10.16
CA LEU A 54 11.48 3.69 8.92
C LEU A 54 10.51 2.76 8.18
N VAL A 55 9.89 1.82 8.90
CA VAL A 55 8.91 0.87 8.31
C VAL A 55 7.66 1.60 7.83
N ALA A 56 7.16 2.57 8.59
CA ALA A 56 6.02 3.39 8.18
C ALA A 56 6.34 4.17 6.88
N ARG A 57 7.54 4.70 6.76
CA ARG A 57 7.98 5.38 5.53
C ARG A 57 8.04 4.44 4.33
N LEU A 58 8.56 3.22 4.50
CA LEU A 58 8.59 2.20 3.43
C LEU A 58 7.20 1.82 2.95
N ILE A 59 6.29 1.57 3.89
CA ILE A 59 4.90 1.23 3.57
C ILE A 59 4.22 2.38 2.82
N LEU A 60 4.45 3.62 3.25
CA LEU A 60 3.89 4.80 2.60
C LEU A 60 4.43 4.99 1.17
N ASP A 61 5.73 4.82 0.96
CA ASP A 61 6.33 4.92 -0.38
C ASP A 61 5.77 3.85 -1.32
N ASP A 62 5.65 2.61 -0.85
CA ASP A 62 5.10 1.51 -1.65
C ASP A 62 3.59 1.69 -1.89
N TRP A 63 2.86 2.28 -0.94
CA TRP A 63 1.46 2.66 -1.12
C TRP A 63 1.31 3.69 -2.24
N GLN A 64 2.13 4.73 -2.24
CA GLN A 64 2.11 5.75 -3.29
C GLN A 64 2.44 5.15 -4.67
N GLN A 65 3.42 4.25 -4.74
CA GLN A 65 3.74 3.55 -5.99
C GLN A 65 2.60 2.64 -6.45
N MET A 66 1.90 2.00 -5.53
CA MET A 66 0.71 1.22 -5.84
C MET A 66 -0.41 2.10 -6.42
N LEU A 67 -0.68 3.26 -5.82
CA LEU A 67 -1.69 4.20 -6.33
C LEU A 67 -1.35 4.71 -7.74
N LEU A 68 -0.08 4.99 -8.04
CA LEU A 68 0.34 5.35 -9.40
C LEU A 68 0.03 4.24 -10.40
N ARG A 69 0.34 2.99 -10.07
CA ARG A 69 0.00 1.83 -10.92
C ARG A 69 -1.51 1.65 -11.11
N MET A 70 -2.29 1.94 -10.06
CA MET A 70 -3.76 1.89 -10.17
C MET A 70 -4.27 3.00 -11.08
N ALA A 71 -3.71 4.21 -10.99
CA ALA A 71 -4.08 5.32 -11.88
C ALA A 71 -3.75 5.00 -13.35
N GLU A 72 -2.56 4.45 -13.63
CA GLU A 72 -2.19 4.00 -14.98
C GLU A 72 -3.13 2.90 -15.50
N ALA A 73 -3.44 1.91 -14.66
CA ALA A 73 -4.35 0.82 -15.02
C ALA A 73 -5.78 1.31 -15.30
N ALA A 74 -6.25 2.34 -14.58
CA ALA A 74 -7.58 2.91 -14.73
C ALA A 74 -7.81 3.62 -16.07
N GLU A 75 -6.73 4.04 -16.77
CA GLU A 75 -6.81 4.62 -18.12
C GLU A 75 -7.00 3.57 -19.22
N SER A 76 -6.86 2.29 -18.90
CA SER A 76 -6.97 1.22 -19.89
C SER A 76 -8.39 1.05 -20.38
N LYS A 77 -8.58 0.98 -21.70
CA LYS A 77 -9.88 0.71 -22.36
C LYS A 77 -10.23 -0.78 -22.23
N THR A 78 -10.56 -1.22 -21.04
CA THR A 78 -11.01 -2.60 -20.74
C THR A 78 -12.49 -2.58 -20.34
N THR A 79 -13.08 -3.75 -20.20
CA THR A 79 -14.44 -3.81 -19.64
C THR A 79 -14.44 -3.31 -18.19
N LEU A 80 -15.58 -2.82 -17.73
CA LEU A 80 -15.75 -2.37 -16.36
C LEU A 80 -15.31 -3.43 -15.33
N SER A 81 -15.74 -4.68 -15.54
CA SER A 81 -15.36 -5.81 -14.67
C SER A 81 -13.85 -6.06 -14.66
N ASP A 82 -13.21 -6.03 -15.83
CA ASP A 82 -11.76 -6.26 -15.93
C ASP A 82 -10.97 -5.12 -15.29
N GLY A 83 -11.39 -3.86 -15.50
CA GLY A 83 -10.77 -2.68 -14.91
C GLY A 83 -10.84 -2.72 -13.38
N LEU A 84 -12.03 -2.94 -12.83
CA LEU A 84 -12.22 -3.06 -11.37
C LEU A 84 -11.44 -4.25 -10.78
N GLY A 85 -11.47 -5.40 -11.45
CA GLY A 85 -10.70 -6.58 -11.04
C GLY A 85 -9.18 -6.34 -11.09
N GLN A 86 -8.69 -5.56 -12.06
CA GLN A 86 -7.28 -5.19 -12.16
C GLN A 86 -6.85 -4.29 -10.99
N LEU A 87 -7.65 -3.28 -10.63
CA LEU A 87 -7.38 -2.44 -9.47
C LEU A 87 -7.31 -3.27 -8.17
N CYS A 88 -8.26 -4.21 -8.00
CA CYS A 88 -8.26 -5.09 -6.84
C CYS A 88 -6.99 -5.96 -6.78
N ARG A 89 -6.56 -6.58 -7.90
CA ARG A 89 -5.30 -7.36 -7.96
C ARG A 89 -4.06 -6.54 -7.62
N ILE A 90 -4.00 -5.26 -8.02
CA ILE A 90 -2.89 -4.36 -7.68
C ILE A 90 -2.85 -4.15 -6.16
N LEU A 91 -4.01 -3.91 -5.54
CA LEU A 91 -4.13 -3.75 -4.08
C LEU A 91 -3.79 -5.04 -3.33
N GLU A 92 -4.25 -6.19 -3.81
CA GLU A 92 -3.89 -7.52 -3.25
C GLU A 92 -2.38 -7.77 -3.29
N GLY A 93 -1.72 -7.39 -4.38
CA GLY A 93 -0.27 -7.48 -4.50
C GLY A 93 0.46 -6.63 -3.46
N PHE A 94 -0.08 -5.48 -3.09
CA PHE A 94 0.44 -4.64 -2.02
C PHE A 94 0.16 -5.26 -0.65
N THR A 95 -1.09 -5.61 -0.33
CA THR A 95 -1.47 -6.18 0.97
C THR A 95 -0.77 -7.50 1.23
N GLY A 96 -0.63 -8.35 0.20
CA GLY A 96 0.07 -9.63 0.27
C GLY A 96 1.54 -9.48 0.66
N ARG A 97 2.24 -8.47 0.10
CA ARG A 97 3.65 -8.19 0.45
C ARG A 97 3.85 -7.82 1.92
N TYR A 98 2.92 -7.11 2.50
CA TYR A 98 3.03 -6.61 3.87
C TYR A 98 2.32 -7.46 4.92
N ARG A 99 1.66 -8.55 4.52
CA ARG A 99 0.88 -9.41 5.43
C ARG A 99 1.71 -9.93 6.60
N SER A 100 2.89 -10.47 6.33
CA SER A 100 3.81 -10.97 7.37
C SER A 100 4.35 -9.85 8.26
N VAL A 101 4.59 -8.68 7.68
CA VAL A 101 5.03 -7.50 8.43
C VAL A 101 3.95 -7.07 9.41
N TRP A 102 2.70 -6.97 8.96
CA TRP A 102 1.57 -6.58 9.81
C TRP A 102 1.29 -7.61 10.90
N ALA A 103 1.42 -8.89 10.62
CA ALA A 103 1.28 -9.95 11.62
C ALA A 103 2.32 -9.82 12.76
N GLN A 104 3.56 -9.43 12.43
CA GLN A 104 4.64 -9.24 13.41
C GLN A 104 4.61 -7.86 14.09
N TYR A 105 4.22 -6.83 13.37
CA TYR A 105 4.14 -5.45 13.85
C TYR A 105 2.86 -5.18 14.65
N GLY A 106 1.79 -5.95 14.36
CA GLY A 106 0.40 -5.67 14.72
C GLY A 106 -0.04 -6.08 16.10
N GLY A 107 0.84 -6.44 17.03
CA GLY A 107 0.46 -6.73 18.43
C GLY A 107 -0.29 -5.57 19.13
N GLY A 108 -1.50 -5.24 18.65
CA GLY A 108 -2.42 -4.26 19.22
C GLY A 108 -2.25 -2.80 18.79
N ARG A 109 -1.14 -2.42 18.13
CA ARG A 109 -0.89 -1.03 17.71
C ARG A 109 -1.33 -0.74 16.26
N ALA A 110 -1.33 -1.74 15.40
CA ALA A 110 -1.72 -1.58 13.98
C ALA A 110 -3.20 -1.21 13.82
N VAL A 111 -4.07 -1.70 14.71
CA VAL A 111 -5.51 -1.40 14.66
C VAL A 111 -5.81 0.08 14.91
N GLY A 112 -5.08 0.73 15.81
CA GLY A 112 -5.23 2.16 16.06
C GLY A 112 -4.69 3.05 14.94
N TYR A 113 -3.67 2.58 14.21
CA TYR A 113 -3.07 3.30 13.09
C TYR A 113 -3.97 3.23 11.85
N THR A 114 -4.56 2.06 11.58
CA THR A 114 -5.51 1.85 10.47
C THR A 114 -6.78 2.68 10.62
N ALA A 115 -7.37 2.75 11.81
CA ALA A 115 -8.60 3.52 12.03
C ALA A 115 -8.43 5.02 11.74
N LYS A 116 -7.30 5.62 12.13
CA LYS A 116 -7.02 7.04 11.91
C LYS A 116 -6.84 7.39 10.43
N TYR A 117 -6.25 6.49 9.64
CA TYR A 117 -5.94 6.72 8.22
C TYR A 117 -6.95 6.08 7.27
N HIS A 118 -7.89 5.28 7.78
CA HIS A 118 -8.85 4.52 6.98
C HIS A 118 -9.65 5.39 6.00
N ILE A 119 -10.11 6.55 6.46
CA ILE A 119 -10.84 7.51 5.61
C ILE A 119 -9.95 7.98 4.45
N THR A 120 -8.70 8.37 4.75
CA THR A 120 -7.75 8.83 3.72
C THR A 120 -7.41 7.74 2.72
N LEU A 121 -7.14 6.51 3.19
CA LEU A 121 -6.86 5.37 2.33
C LEU A 121 -8.03 5.08 1.39
N ARG A 122 -9.25 5.07 1.92
CA ARG A 122 -10.47 4.87 1.14
C ARG A 122 -10.64 5.96 0.08
N GLN A 123 -10.44 7.23 0.43
CA GLN A 123 -10.52 8.33 -0.52
C GLN A 123 -9.50 8.21 -1.65
N GLN A 124 -8.26 7.81 -1.33
CA GLN A 124 -7.23 7.59 -2.33
C GLN A 124 -7.54 6.40 -3.25
N LEU A 125 -8.17 5.34 -2.75
CA LEU A 125 -8.61 4.20 -3.55
C LEU A 125 -9.84 4.52 -4.40
N ALA A 126 -10.70 5.45 -3.98
CA ALA A 126 -11.87 5.87 -4.75
C ALA A 126 -11.47 6.52 -6.09
N GLN A 127 -10.39 7.30 -6.13
CA GLN A 127 -9.96 8.02 -7.34
C GLN A 127 -9.73 7.12 -8.57
N PRO A 128 -8.89 6.06 -8.51
CA PRO A 128 -8.75 5.16 -9.66
C PRO A 128 -10.02 4.38 -9.98
N LEU A 129 -10.89 4.10 -8.99
CA LEU A 129 -12.20 3.49 -9.23
C LEU A 129 -13.12 4.43 -10.02
N GLU A 130 -13.20 5.70 -9.64
CA GLU A 130 -13.95 6.73 -10.36
C GLU A 130 -13.47 6.83 -11.82
N ARG A 131 -12.17 6.77 -12.02
CA ARG A 131 -11.62 6.81 -13.37
C ARG A 131 -12.03 5.61 -14.23
N VAL A 132 -12.03 4.39 -13.67
CA VAL A 132 -12.54 3.20 -14.37
C VAL A 132 -14.04 3.35 -14.71
N LEU A 133 -14.84 3.91 -13.80
CA LEU A 133 -16.26 4.17 -14.06
C LEU A 133 -16.46 5.19 -15.20
N GLU A 134 -15.70 6.28 -15.21
CA GLU A 134 -15.75 7.30 -16.24
C GLU A 134 -15.38 6.75 -17.63
N VAL A 135 -14.26 6.02 -17.74
CA VAL A 135 -13.78 5.42 -18.99
C VAL A 135 -14.80 4.43 -19.57
N ASN A 136 -15.59 3.78 -18.69
CA ASN A 136 -16.66 2.85 -19.06
C ASN A 136 -18.04 3.51 -19.17
N CYS A 137 -18.13 4.86 -19.18
CA CYS A 137 -19.40 5.61 -19.27
C CYS A 137 -20.40 5.28 -18.15
N ARG A 138 -19.92 4.92 -16.97
CA ARG A 138 -20.76 4.58 -15.80
C ARG A 138 -20.69 5.67 -14.72
N THR A 139 -20.86 6.91 -15.15
CA THR A 139 -20.87 8.09 -14.25
C THR A 139 -22.03 8.09 -13.26
N ASP A 140 -23.09 7.32 -13.55
CA ASP A 140 -24.21 7.04 -12.64
C ASP A 140 -23.78 6.37 -11.34
N LEU A 141 -22.63 5.66 -11.35
CA LEU A 141 -22.07 4.93 -10.21
C LEU A 141 -21.02 5.71 -9.40
N LEU A 142 -20.63 6.90 -9.84
CA LEU A 142 -19.64 7.72 -9.12
C LEU A 142 -20.00 7.95 -7.62
N PRO A 143 -21.27 8.17 -7.24
CA PRO A 143 -21.65 8.29 -5.83
C PRO A 143 -21.32 7.05 -4.97
N LEU A 144 -21.10 5.90 -5.61
CA LEU A 144 -20.76 4.63 -4.94
C LEU A 144 -19.26 4.37 -4.85
N SER A 145 -18.40 5.25 -5.38
CA SER A 145 -16.94 5.05 -5.42
C SER A 145 -16.34 4.77 -4.04
N GLY A 146 -16.83 5.46 -3.01
CA GLY A 146 -16.41 5.22 -1.63
C GLY A 146 -16.80 3.85 -1.09
N VAL A 147 -17.98 3.32 -1.46
CA VAL A 147 -18.43 1.98 -1.08
C VAL A 147 -17.63 0.91 -1.82
N LEU A 148 -17.34 1.14 -3.10
CA LEU A 148 -16.50 0.26 -3.90
C LEU A 148 -15.07 0.21 -3.35
N ALA A 149 -14.50 1.35 -2.96
CA ALA A 149 -13.18 1.42 -2.35
C ALA A 149 -13.11 0.64 -1.02
N GLU A 150 -14.14 0.78 -0.18
CA GLU A 150 -14.25 0.02 1.07
C GLU A 150 -14.33 -1.48 0.82
N THR A 151 -15.19 -1.90 -0.11
CA THR A 151 -15.35 -3.31 -0.47
C THR A 151 -14.05 -3.89 -1.05
N MET A 152 -13.40 -3.14 -1.94
CA MET A 152 -12.12 -3.55 -2.53
C MET A 152 -11.02 -3.71 -1.46
N LEU A 153 -10.94 -2.78 -0.51
CA LEU A 153 -9.99 -2.86 0.61
C LEU A 153 -10.29 -4.07 1.49
N SER A 154 -11.56 -4.33 1.80
CA SER A 154 -12.00 -5.48 2.58
C SER A 154 -11.64 -6.81 1.88
N CYS A 155 -11.87 -6.92 0.57
CA CYS A 155 -11.48 -8.08 -0.23
C CYS A 155 -9.96 -8.31 -0.24
N ALA A 156 -9.18 -7.23 -0.40
CA ALA A 156 -7.72 -7.33 -0.45
C ALA A 156 -7.07 -7.68 0.91
N LEU A 157 -7.71 -7.34 2.01
CA LEU A 157 -7.21 -7.65 3.37
C LEU A 157 -7.63 -9.04 3.86
N ASN A 158 -8.74 -9.58 3.36
CA ASN A 158 -9.25 -10.87 3.77
C ASN A 158 -8.73 -11.99 2.85
N PRO A 159 -7.98 -12.99 3.37
CA PRO A 159 -7.45 -14.09 2.57
C PRO A 159 -8.53 -14.97 1.91
N ASP A 160 -9.73 -15.04 2.51
CA ASP A 160 -10.85 -15.85 2.02
C ASP A 160 -11.67 -15.14 0.92
N LEU A 161 -11.42 -13.84 0.71
CA LEU A 161 -11.97 -13.03 -0.35
C LEU A 161 -10.84 -12.63 -1.32
N GLY A 162 -11.19 -12.18 -2.50
CA GLY A 162 -10.17 -11.78 -3.46
C GLY A 162 -10.74 -10.95 -4.61
N SER A 163 -9.87 -10.62 -5.54
CA SER A 163 -10.22 -9.82 -6.73
C SER A 163 -11.34 -10.43 -7.56
N HIS A 164 -11.45 -11.75 -7.59
CA HIS A 164 -12.52 -12.44 -8.32
C HIS A 164 -13.89 -12.15 -7.68
N GLN A 165 -14.01 -12.24 -6.35
CA GLN A 165 -15.27 -11.93 -5.64
C GLN A 165 -15.63 -10.46 -5.79
N PHE A 166 -14.66 -9.56 -5.70
CA PHE A 166 -14.88 -8.14 -5.93
C PHE A 166 -15.38 -7.86 -7.37
N ALA A 167 -14.71 -8.44 -8.38
CA ALA A 167 -15.11 -8.28 -9.78
C ALA A 167 -16.50 -8.86 -10.05
N LEU A 168 -16.82 -10.02 -9.49
CA LEU A 168 -18.15 -10.65 -9.60
C LEU A 168 -19.23 -9.76 -8.99
N LEU A 169 -19.02 -9.27 -7.78
CA LEU A 169 -19.93 -8.37 -7.09
C LEU A 169 -20.15 -7.09 -7.91
N ALA A 170 -19.07 -6.47 -8.37
CA ALA A 170 -19.14 -5.30 -9.23
C ALA A 170 -19.91 -5.58 -10.52
N SER A 171 -19.65 -6.69 -11.22
CA SER A 171 -20.34 -7.04 -12.47
C SER A 171 -21.81 -7.36 -12.29
N THR A 172 -22.22 -7.88 -11.12
CA THR A 172 -23.60 -8.23 -10.82
C THR A 172 -24.45 -7.00 -10.46
N TRP A 173 -23.86 -6.07 -9.74
CA TRP A 173 -24.55 -4.84 -9.29
C TRP A 173 -24.58 -3.73 -10.34
N MET A 174 -23.75 -3.84 -11.39
CA MET A 174 -23.55 -2.80 -12.40
C MET A 174 -24.15 -3.16 -13.78
N ARG A 175 -25.07 -4.15 -13.83
CA ARG A 175 -25.83 -4.49 -15.04
C ARG A 175 -27.01 -3.50 -15.29
#